data_7ff8cff1446418560741deba883d4628
#
_entry.id   7ff8cff1446418560741deba883d4628
#
_cell.length_a   1.000
_cell.length_b   1.000
_cell.length_c   1.000
_cell.angle_alpha   90.00
_cell.angle_beta   90.00
_cell.angle_gamma   90.00
#
_symmetry.space_group_name_H-M   'P 1'
#
loop_
_entity.id
_entity.type
_entity.pdbx_description
1 polymer ?
#
loop_
_entity_poly.entity_id
_entity_poly.type
_entity_poly.pdbx_seq_one_letter_code
_entity_poly.pdbx_strand_id
1 'polypeptide(L)'
;MQAKSETNNYAQFFDITANIFFTKSSDSISKLLGTFGGKGETEVNLTAGKKMKPMGSISITRAIKETENSMFFNQTQINNYFVRGKDRLALNLGFGYRKLSDDNSSFWGANIFYDIDAKSNTRASLGLEYETSPFSLTANKYMKISGSNKVGTFTERVLGGYDINASGQIPFLPWANINLTNYKWNKINNSKDSKGNKLSGEFYITKNLTFEAGVDDNDLDGRNNFASISFIWPGNKKPTFSDKIISNQIFEDSDVSQQMLTKIKRNNRIVLESEGAGVVIARLD
;
A
#
# COMPACT_ATOMS: atom_id res chain seq x y z
N MET A 1 -24.92 10.40 -21.76
CA MET A 1 -25.44 9.57 -20.66
C MET A 1 -24.40 8.65 -19.99
N GLN A 2 -23.32 8.21 -20.70
CA GLN A 2 -22.27 7.34 -20.12
C GLN A 2 -21.41 7.99 -19.01
N ALA A 3 -21.13 9.29 -19.07
CA ALA A 3 -20.28 9.98 -18.08
C ALA A 3 -20.87 10.05 -16.65
N LYS A 4 -22.18 9.95 -16.49
CA LYS A 4 -22.85 10.01 -15.20
C LYS A 4 -22.83 8.65 -14.45
N SER A 5 -22.70 7.55 -15.19
CA SER A 5 -22.63 6.20 -14.64
C SER A 5 -21.24 5.86 -14.07
N GLU A 6 -20.17 6.36 -14.69
CA GLU A 6 -18.79 6.08 -14.22
C GLU A 6 -18.46 6.82 -12.91
N THR A 7 -18.92 8.04 -12.72
CA THR A 7 -18.69 8.82 -11.49
C THR A 7 -19.37 8.20 -10.26
N ASN A 8 -20.46 7.46 -10.45
CA ASN A 8 -21.19 6.84 -9.34
C ASN A 8 -20.49 5.60 -8.78
N ASN A 9 -19.78 4.84 -9.64
CA ASN A 9 -19.18 3.58 -9.20
C ASN A 9 -17.92 3.76 -8.33
N TYR A 10 -17.21 4.87 -8.47
CA TYR A 10 -15.96 5.12 -7.72
C TYR A 10 -16.22 5.74 -6.35
N ALA A 11 -17.20 6.64 -6.25
CA ALA A 11 -17.68 7.13 -4.97
C ALA A 11 -18.21 5.97 -4.11
N GLN A 12 -18.91 5.01 -4.74
CA GLN A 12 -19.40 3.80 -4.08
C GLN A 12 -18.29 2.95 -3.46
N PHE A 13 -17.12 2.82 -4.10
CA PHE A 13 -16.02 2.02 -3.53
C PHE A 13 -15.48 2.65 -2.24
N PHE A 14 -15.24 3.97 -2.24
CA PHE A 14 -14.85 4.67 -1.01
C PHE A 14 -15.93 4.57 0.05
N ASP A 15 -17.19 4.78 -0.31
CA ASP A 15 -18.33 4.68 0.60
C ASP A 15 -18.48 3.26 1.18
N ILE A 16 -18.27 2.21 0.38
CA ILE A 16 -18.23 0.81 0.85
C ILE A 16 -17.09 0.63 1.85
N THR A 17 -15.88 1.11 1.52
CA THR A 17 -14.71 0.99 2.38
C THR A 17 -14.91 1.76 3.68
N ALA A 18 -15.41 3.00 3.61
CA ALA A 18 -15.74 3.82 4.77
C ALA A 18 -16.85 3.20 5.62
N ASN A 19 -17.87 2.63 4.96
CA ASN A 19 -19.00 1.98 5.65
C ASN A 19 -18.52 0.76 6.46
N ILE A 20 -17.55 0.00 5.95
CA ILE A 20 -16.92 -1.08 6.70
C ILE A 20 -16.35 -0.55 8.03
N PHE A 21 -15.65 0.60 8.02
CA PHE A 21 -15.06 1.17 9.23
C PHE A 21 -16.07 1.78 10.20
N PHE A 22 -17.02 2.56 9.67
CA PHE A 22 -17.81 3.47 10.51
C PHE A 22 -19.18 2.94 10.90
N THR A 23 -19.71 1.96 10.18
CA THR A 23 -21.09 1.47 10.43
C THR A 23 -21.17 0.04 10.93
N LYS A 24 -20.13 -0.76 10.75
CA LYS A 24 -20.12 -2.17 11.19
C LYS A 24 -19.35 -2.33 12.49
N SER A 25 -19.88 -3.17 13.38
CA SER A 25 -19.11 -3.62 14.55
C SER A 25 -17.87 -4.42 14.11
N SER A 26 -16.85 -4.46 14.94
CA SER A 26 -15.63 -5.26 14.72
C SER A 26 -15.93 -6.71 14.32
N ASP A 27 -16.95 -7.32 14.94
CA ASP A 27 -17.37 -8.70 14.63
C ASP A 27 -17.98 -8.83 13.24
N SER A 28 -18.78 -7.85 12.82
CA SER A 28 -19.37 -7.83 11.49
C SER A 28 -18.31 -7.63 10.39
N ILE A 29 -17.29 -6.81 10.66
CA ILE A 29 -16.14 -6.62 9.78
C ILE A 29 -15.36 -7.94 9.68
N SER A 30 -15.03 -8.55 10.81
CA SER A 30 -14.29 -9.81 10.86
C SER A 30 -15.02 -10.93 10.11
N LYS A 31 -16.34 -11.02 10.25
CA LYS A 31 -17.18 -11.98 9.51
C LYS A 31 -17.14 -11.74 8.00
N LEU A 32 -17.26 -10.48 7.57
CA LEU A 32 -17.16 -10.11 6.15
C LEU A 32 -15.79 -10.46 5.56
N LEU A 33 -14.70 -10.08 6.25
CA LEU A 33 -13.34 -10.31 5.77
C LEU A 33 -12.94 -11.78 5.85
N GLY A 34 -13.51 -12.54 6.78
CA GLY A 34 -13.34 -13.98 6.91
C GLY A 34 -13.94 -14.78 5.73
N THR A 35 -14.86 -14.20 4.96
CA THR A 35 -15.40 -14.85 3.73
C THR A 35 -14.34 -15.05 2.65
N PHE A 36 -13.25 -14.27 2.67
CA PHE A 36 -12.12 -14.46 1.77
C PHE A 36 -11.20 -15.62 2.20
N GLY A 37 -11.68 -16.78 2.41
CA GLY A 37 -11.01 -17.97 2.93
C GLY A 37 -9.50 -18.15 2.68
N GLY A 38 -8.90 -19.20 3.29
CA GLY A 38 -7.48 -19.51 3.18
C GLY A 38 -6.60 -18.83 4.25
N LYS A 39 -5.38 -19.38 4.46
CA LYS A 39 -4.40 -18.83 5.38
C LYS A 39 -3.85 -17.50 4.86
N GLY A 40 -3.94 -16.44 5.64
CA GLY A 40 -3.41 -15.14 5.25
C GLY A 40 -4.13 -13.97 5.90
N GLU A 41 -3.95 -12.79 5.34
CA GLU A 41 -4.39 -11.51 5.87
C GLU A 41 -5.29 -10.77 4.88
N THR A 42 -6.29 -10.10 5.40
CA THR A 42 -7.11 -9.14 4.66
C THR A 42 -7.05 -7.80 5.37
N GLU A 43 -6.67 -6.76 4.64
CA GLU A 43 -6.57 -5.39 5.15
C GLU A 43 -7.55 -4.48 4.41
N VAL A 44 -8.30 -3.68 5.17
CA VAL A 44 -9.07 -2.55 4.66
C VAL A 44 -8.41 -1.29 5.17
N ASN A 45 -8.07 -0.37 4.26
CA ASN A 45 -7.38 0.88 4.59
C ASN A 45 -8.17 2.08 4.08
N LEU A 46 -8.20 3.13 4.88
CA LEU A 46 -8.67 4.46 4.51
C LEU A 46 -7.55 5.46 4.74
N THR A 47 -7.27 6.29 3.75
CA THR A 47 -6.25 7.35 3.80
C THR A 47 -6.86 8.68 3.42
N ALA A 48 -6.53 9.73 4.15
CA ALA A 48 -6.92 11.11 3.87
C ALA A 48 -5.77 12.07 4.15
N GLY A 49 -5.80 13.24 3.55
CA GLY A 49 -4.78 14.27 3.76
C GLY A 49 -5.27 15.66 3.40
N LYS A 50 -4.49 16.67 3.80
CA LYS A 50 -4.88 18.07 3.64
C LYS A 50 -5.09 18.48 2.18
N LYS A 51 -4.26 17.95 1.28
CA LYS A 51 -4.28 18.28 -0.16
C LYS A 51 -4.68 17.07 -1.02
N MET A 52 -5.09 15.96 -0.39
CA MET A 52 -5.48 14.76 -1.10
C MET A 52 -6.92 14.37 -0.74
N LYS A 53 -7.65 13.89 -1.74
CA LYS A 53 -8.98 13.35 -1.53
C LYS A 53 -8.91 12.02 -0.77
N PRO A 54 -9.93 11.68 0.03
CA PRO A 54 -9.97 10.40 0.72
C PRO A 54 -9.89 9.20 -0.24
N MET A 55 -9.07 8.23 0.09
CA MET A 55 -8.84 7.00 -0.68
C MET A 55 -9.06 5.78 0.18
N GLY A 56 -9.57 4.72 -0.42
CA GLY A 56 -9.76 3.44 0.23
C GLY A 56 -9.05 2.32 -0.52
N SER A 57 -8.71 1.25 0.19
CA SER A 57 -8.23 0.02 -0.42
C SER A 57 -8.64 -1.22 0.37
N ILE A 58 -8.78 -2.33 -0.35
CA ILE A 58 -8.94 -3.67 0.21
C ILE A 58 -7.83 -4.53 -0.36
N SER A 59 -7.00 -5.09 0.51
CA SER A 59 -5.88 -5.97 0.16
C SER A 59 -6.10 -7.36 0.77
N ILE A 60 -5.84 -8.39 -0.02
CA ILE A 60 -5.99 -9.79 0.37
C ILE A 60 -4.68 -10.50 0.05
N THR A 61 -4.00 -11.01 1.07
CA THR A 61 -2.79 -11.82 0.95
C THR A 61 -3.10 -13.25 1.38
N ARG A 62 -2.81 -14.24 0.54
CA ARG A 62 -3.12 -15.65 0.82
C ARG A 62 -1.97 -16.56 0.46
N ALA A 63 -1.70 -17.52 1.34
CA ALA A 63 -0.74 -18.59 1.10
C ALA A 63 -1.23 -19.46 -0.07
N ILE A 64 -0.32 -19.76 -1.01
CA ILE A 64 -0.52 -20.74 -2.07
C ILE A 64 0.19 -22.03 -1.70
N LYS A 65 1.42 -21.93 -1.23
CA LYS A 65 2.23 -23.06 -0.77
C LYS A 65 3.10 -22.62 0.39
N GLU A 66 3.06 -23.40 1.45
CA GLU A 66 3.85 -23.20 2.66
C GLU A 66 4.75 -24.42 2.89
N THR A 67 5.96 -24.17 3.33
CA THR A 67 6.88 -25.17 3.88
C THR A 67 7.32 -24.67 5.26
N GLU A 68 8.12 -25.46 5.96
CA GLU A 68 8.62 -25.11 7.31
C GLU A 68 9.29 -23.72 7.35
N ASN A 69 10.06 -23.37 6.30
CA ASN A 69 10.83 -22.13 6.27
C ASN A 69 10.59 -21.28 5.00
N SER A 70 9.54 -21.54 4.23
CA SER A 70 9.22 -20.72 3.06
C SER A 70 7.74 -20.61 2.79
N MET A 71 7.38 -19.50 2.14
CA MET A 71 6.00 -19.17 1.82
C MET A 71 5.93 -18.66 0.37
N PHE A 72 5.13 -19.32 -0.46
CA PHE A 72 4.68 -18.78 -1.73
C PHE A 72 3.23 -18.30 -1.58
N PHE A 73 2.97 -17.06 -1.97
CA PHE A 73 1.67 -16.43 -1.74
C PHE A 73 1.24 -15.54 -2.90
N ASN A 74 -0.05 -15.24 -2.94
CA ASN A 74 -0.58 -14.16 -3.78
C ASN A 74 -1.00 -12.97 -2.92
N GLN A 75 -0.95 -11.78 -3.51
CA GLN A 75 -1.56 -10.57 -2.97
C GLN A 75 -2.41 -9.91 -4.05
N THR A 76 -3.66 -9.68 -3.73
CA THR A 76 -4.61 -8.94 -4.59
C THR A 76 -5.07 -7.70 -3.85
N GLN A 77 -5.06 -6.54 -4.52
CA GLN A 77 -5.56 -5.30 -3.93
C GLN A 77 -6.41 -4.54 -4.94
N ILE A 78 -7.54 -4.03 -4.45
CA ILE A 78 -8.34 -3.02 -5.15
C ILE A 78 -8.20 -1.72 -4.36
N ASN A 79 -7.94 -0.62 -5.07
CA ASN A 79 -7.86 0.71 -4.46
C ASN A 79 -8.48 1.76 -5.38
N ASN A 80 -9.01 2.83 -4.79
CA ASN A 80 -9.28 4.04 -5.54
C ASN A 80 -8.14 5.05 -5.37
N TYR A 81 -7.93 5.86 -6.39
CA TYR A 81 -7.01 6.98 -6.40
C TYR A 81 -7.51 8.06 -7.36
N PHE A 82 -6.84 9.20 -7.43
CA PHE A 82 -7.29 10.33 -8.22
C PHE A 82 -6.33 10.62 -9.36
N VAL A 83 -6.87 10.91 -10.53
CA VAL A 83 -6.12 11.42 -11.68
C VAL A 83 -6.79 12.70 -12.13
N ARG A 84 -6.10 13.83 -12.02
CA ARG A 84 -6.65 15.16 -12.34
C ARG A 84 -7.95 15.45 -11.56
N GLY A 85 -8.01 15.03 -10.31
CA GLY A 85 -9.17 15.20 -9.42
C GLY A 85 -10.37 14.30 -9.73
N LYS A 86 -10.25 13.35 -10.68
CA LYS A 86 -11.28 12.34 -10.99
C LYS A 86 -10.91 11.01 -10.35
N ASP A 87 -11.89 10.37 -9.73
CA ASP A 87 -11.73 9.04 -9.13
C ASP A 87 -11.36 7.99 -10.18
N ARG A 88 -10.54 7.04 -9.77
CA ARG A 88 -10.10 5.92 -10.57
C ARG A 88 -9.87 4.69 -9.71
N LEU A 89 -10.36 3.54 -10.12
CA LEU A 89 -10.03 2.26 -9.51
C LEU A 89 -8.78 1.66 -10.16
N ALA A 90 -7.98 0.98 -9.33
CA ALA A 90 -6.92 0.11 -9.77
C ALA A 90 -7.02 -1.26 -9.10
N LEU A 91 -6.64 -2.28 -9.86
CA LEU A 91 -6.45 -3.66 -9.42
C LEU A 91 -4.95 -3.98 -9.48
N ASN A 92 -4.42 -4.48 -8.38
CA ASN A 92 -3.05 -4.95 -8.26
C ASN A 92 -3.08 -6.46 -8.01
N LEU A 93 -2.41 -7.23 -8.86
CA LEU A 93 -2.29 -8.68 -8.75
C LEU A 93 -0.81 -9.02 -8.57
N GLY A 94 -0.48 -9.70 -7.50
CA GLY A 94 0.90 -10.01 -7.16
C GLY A 94 1.10 -11.44 -6.68
N PHE A 95 2.32 -11.92 -6.89
CA PHE A 95 2.83 -13.16 -6.35
C PHE A 95 4.16 -12.88 -5.65
N GLY A 96 4.36 -13.53 -4.53
CA GLY A 96 5.57 -13.38 -3.73
C GLY A 96 6.06 -14.70 -3.17
N TYR A 97 7.35 -14.73 -2.93
CA TYR A 97 8.04 -15.80 -2.24
C TYR A 97 8.83 -15.21 -1.08
N ARG A 98 8.72 -15.80 0.10
CA ARG A 98 9.48 -15.46 1.31
C ARG A 98 10.22 -16.67 1.84
N LYS A 99 11.46 -16.46 2.25
CA LYS A 99 12.31 -17.48 2.86
C LYS A 99 12.70 -17.00 4.25
N LEU A 100 12.31 -17.77 5.25
CA LEU A 100 12.61 -17.57 6.66
C LEU A 100 14.03 -18.04 6.98
N SER A 101 14.73 -17.36 7.88
CA SER A 101 15.95 -17.84 8.50
C SER A 101 15.68 -19.04 9.42
N ASP A 102 16.71 -19.86 9.68
CA ASP A 102 16.55 -21.07 10.49
C ASP A 102 16.17 -20.77 11.95
N ASP A 103 16.53 -19.60 12.46
CA ASP A 103 16.22 -19.10 13.81
C ASP A 103 14.93 -18.29 13.89
N ASN A 104 14.17 -18.16 12.78
CA ASN A 104 12.97 -17.36 12.66
C ASN A 104 13.14 -15.86 12.98
N SER A 105 14.37 -15.35 13.02
CA SER A 105 14.65 -13.95 13.37
C SER A 105 14.48 -12.99 12.19
N SER A 106 14.52 -13.52 10.97
CA SER A 106 14.42 -12.73 9.75
C SER A 106 13.85 -13.53 8.58
N PHE A 107 13.31 -12.82 7.59
CA PHE A 107 13.08 -13.38 6.27
C PHE A 107 13.51 -12.41 5.17
N TRP A 108 13.83 -12.94 4.02
CA TRP A 108 13.88 -12.19 2.78
C TRP A 108 12.78 -12.65 1.82
N GLY A 109 12.37 -11.77 0.94
CA GLY A 109 11.34 -12.07 -0.04
C GLY A 109 11.59 -11.39 -1.37
N ALA A 110 10.97 -11.97 -2.40
CA ALA A 110 10.89 -11.40 -3.73
C ALA A 110 9.44 -11.47 -4.22
N ASN A 111 9.03 -10.47 -4.99
CA ASN A 111 7.68 -10.40 -5.49
C ASN A 111 7.60 -9.77 -6.89
N ILE A 112 6.51 -10.09 -7.57
CA ILE A 112 6.17 -9.50 -8.85
C ILE A 112 4.70 -9.08 -8.82
N PHE A 113 4.38 -7.92 -9.44
CA PHE A 113 3.01 -7.43 -9.56
C PHE A 113 2.69 -7.01 -10.98
N TYR A 114 1.42 -7.15 -11.30
CA TYR A 114 0.77 -6.55 -12.45
C TYR A 114 -0.34 -5.63 -11.95
N ASP A 115 -0.29 -4.37 -12.35
CA ASP A 115 -1.24 -3.34 -11.97
C ASP A 115 -2.02 -2.87 -13.20
N ILE A 116 -3.33 -2.72 -13.07
CA ILE A 116 -4.21 -2.18 -14.11
C ILE A 116 -5.22 -1.22 -13.51
N ASP A 117 -5.46 -0.09 -14.17
CA ASP A 117 -6.53 0.83 -13.79
C ASP A 117 -7.75 0.73 -14.71
N ALA A 118 -8.84 1.40 -14.31
CA ALA A 118 -10.10 1.44 -15.05
C ALA A 118 -10.01 2.13 -16.43
N LYS A 119 -8.86 2.70 -16.80
CA LYS A 119 -8.59 3.28 -18.14
C LYS A 119 -7.53 2.50 -18.89
N SER A 120 -7.29 1.26 -18.50
CA SER A 120 -6.34 0.34 -19.11
C SER A 120 -4.88 0.80 -19.07
N ASN A 121 -4.54 1.68 -18.13
CA ASN A 121 -3.15 1.96 -17.83
C ASN A 121 -2.58 0.76 -17.06
N THR A 122 -1.46 0.19 -17.54
CA THR A 122 -0.89 -1.02 -16.98
C THR A 122 0.59 -0.88 -16.65
N ARG A 123 0.98 -1.48 -15.53
CA ARG A 123 2.34 -1.45 -14.99
C ARG A 123 2.69 -2.82 -14.41
N ALA A 124 3.95 -3.23 -14.54
CA ALA A 124 4.52 -4.31 -13.77
C ALA A 124 5.46 -3.76 -12.70
N SER A 125 5.72 -4.55 -11.67
CA SER A 125 6.81 -4.27 -10.74
C SER A 125 7.51 -5.55 -10.27
N LEU A 126 8.78 -5.38 -9.89
CA LEU A 126 9.58 -6.36 -9.17
C LEU A 126 9.93 -5.77 -7.82
N GLY A 127 9.80 -6.54 -6.76
CA GLY A 127 10.13 -6.12 -5.40
C GLY A 127 11.04 -7.12 -4.69
N LEU A 128 11.88 -6.58 -3.82
CA LEU A 128 12.68 -7.32 -2.85
C LEU A 128 12.36 -6.81 -1.46
N GLU A 129 12.35 -7.70 -0.48
CA GLU A 129 12.09 -7.37 0.90
C GLU A 129 13.00 -8.12 1.86
N TYR A 130 13.33 -7.47 2.95
CA TYR A 130 14.02 -8.05 4.11
C TYR A 130 13.31 -7.56 5.36
N GLU A 131 12.94 -8.49 6.24
CA GLU A 131 12.23 -8.23 7.49
C GLU A 131 12.97 -8.89 8.65
N THR A 132 13.13 -8.13 9.72
CA THR A 132 13.51 -8.63 11.04
C THR A 132 12.44 -8.20 12.04
N SER A 133 12.53 -8.63 13.28
CA SER A 133 11.58 -8.17 14.30
C SER A 133 11.52 -6.64 14.40
N PRO A 134 12.63 -5.89 14.59
CA PRO A 134 12.57 -4.45 14.74
C PRO A 134 12.67 -3.65 13.44
N PHE A 135 13.08 -4.25 12.31
CA PHE A 135 13.36 -3.51 11.08
C PHE A 135 12.83 -4.18 9.84
N SER A 136 12.41 -3.38 8.86
CA SER A 136 12.11 -3.86 7.51
C SER A 136 12.70 -2.96 6.44
N LEU A 137 13.04 -3.56 5.31
CA LEU A 137 13.51 -2.89 4.11
C LEU A 137 12.82 -3.50 2.90
N THR A 138 12.22 -2.64 2.05
CA THR A 138 11.65 -3.07 0.77
C THR A 138 12.17 -2.17 -0.34
N ALA A 139 12.42 -2.74 -1.51
CA ALA A 139 12.77 -2.01 -2.72
C ALA A 139 11.92 -2.51 -3.87
N ASN A 140 11.24 -1.60 -4.57
CA ASN A 140 10.37 -1.93 -5.68
C ASN A 140 10.79 -1.18 -6.94
N LYS A 141 10.84 -1.87 -8.07
CA LYS A 141 11.07 -1.32 -9.40
C LYS A 141 9.79 -1.41 -10.22
N TYR A 142 9.36 -0.30 -10.78
CA TYR A 142 8.14 -0.20 -11.59
C TYR A 142 8.49 -0.01 -13.07
N MET A 143 7.81 -0.76 -13.92
CA MET A 143 8.01 -0.79 -15.36
C MET A 143 6.66 -0.55 -16.05
N LYS A 144 6.60 0.44 -16.94
CA LYS A 144 5.42 0.68 -17.77
C LYS A 144 5.20 -0.50 -18.71
N ILE A 145 3.95 -0.94 -18.87
CA ILE A 145 3.53 -1.93 -19.85
C ILE A 145 2.69 -1.27 -20.93
N SER A 146 1.65 -0.52 -20.54
CA SER A 146 0.84 0.20 -21.53
C SER A 146 1.61 1.33 -22.18
N GLY A 147 1.28 1.58 -23.44
CA GLY A 147 1.70 2.77 -24.17
C GLY A 147 0.97 4.02 -23.69
N SER A 148 0.55 4.86 -24.65
CA SER A 148 -0.24 6.06 -24.40
C SER A 148 -1.73 5.73 -24.51
N ASN A 149 -2.52 6.10 -23.50
CA ASN A 149 -3.96 5.94 -23.49
C ASN A 149 -4.66 7.29 -23.62
N LYS A 150 -5.63 7.40 -24.55
CA LYS A 150 -6.48 8.58 -24.64
C LYS A 150 -7.62 8.50 -23.65
N VAL A 151 -7.72 9.49 -22.75
CA VAL A 151 -8.78 9.60 -21.75
C VAL A 151 -9.44 10.98 -21.85
N GLY A 152 -10.54 11.04 -22.59
CA GLY A 152 -11.15 12.30 -23.00
C GLY A 152 -10.20 13.11 -23.92
N THR A 153 -9.91 14.36 -23.57
CA THR A 153 -9.00 15.25 -24.29
C THR A 153 -7.53 15.08 -23.89
N PHE A 154 -7.23 14.17 -22.97
CA PHE A 154 -5.88 13.96 -22.46
C PHE A 154 -5.28 12.65 -22.94
N THR A 155 -3.96 12.65 -23.08
CA THR A 155 -3.15 11.45 -23.30
C THR A 155 -2.47 11.11 -21.99
N GLU A 156 -2.71 9.92 -21.46
CA GLU A 156 -2.11 9.41 -20.24
C GLU A 156 -0.98 8.43 -20.57
N ARG A 157 0.12 8.51 -19.84
CA ARG A 157 1.28 7.63 -19.95
C ARG A 157 1.69 7.15 -18.57
N VAL A 158 1.86 5.84 -18.41
CA VAL A 158 2.34 5.25 -17.18
C VAL A 158 3.81 5.57 -16.98
N LEU A 159 4.17 6.02 -15.77
CA LEU A 159 5.56 6.26 -15.42
C LEU A 159 6.20 5.00 -14.83
N GLY A 160 7.40 4.67 -15.28
CA GLY A 160 8.31 3.78 -14.59
C GLY A 160 9.01 4.51 -13.44
N GLY A 161 9.61 3.76 -12.52
CA GLY A 161 10.28 4.35 -11.38
C GLY A 161 10.72 3.33 -10.36
N TYR A 162 10.95 3.78 -9.14
CA TYR A 162 11.23 2.92 -8.00
C TYR A 162 10.75 3.55 -6.69
N ASP A 163 10.57 2.74 -5.67
CA ASP A 163 10.55 3.16 -4.28
C ASP A 163 11.43 2.25 -3.42
N ILE A 164 11.92 2.83 -2.32
CA ILE A 164 12.64 2.13 -1.25
C ILE A 164 11.97 2.54 0.05
N ASN A 165 11.52 1.54 0.83
CA ASN A 165 10.85 1.73 2.10
C ASN A 165 11.70 1.12 3.20
N ALA A 166 11.99 1.89 4.23
CA ALA A 166 12.62 1.44 5.47
C ALA A 166 11.67 1.67 6.62
N SER A 167 11.55 0.71 7.51
CA SER A 167 10.72 0.81 8.71
C SER A 167 11.52 0.35 9.91
N GLY A 168 11.35 1.03 11.05
CA GLY A 168 12.00 0.66 12.29
C GLY A 168 11.09 0.86 13.49
N GLN A 169 11.13 -0.09 14.44
CA GLN A 169 10.45 0.03 15.71
C GLN A 169 11.01 1.25 16.48
N ILE A 170 10.16 2.03 17.11
CA ILE A 170 10.59 3.09 18.03
C ILE A 170 11.11 2.43 19.32
N PRO A 171 12.33 2.79 19.79
CA PRO A 171 12.90 2.25 21.01
C PRO A 171 11.91 2.28 22.18
N PHE A 172 11.78 1.14 22.89
CA PHE A 172 10.88 0.92 24.03
C PHE A 172 9.38 0.95 23.72
N LEU A 173 8.99 1.26 22.46
CA LEU A 173 7.59 1.32 22.01
C LEU A 173 7.32 0.23 20.97
N PRO A 174 7.07 -1.04 21.37
CA PRO A 174 6.97 -2.15 20.43
C PRO A 174 5.77 -2.07 19.48
N TRP A 175 4.80 -1.22 19.79
CA TRP A 175 3.58 -0.97 19.03
C TRP A 175 3.72 0.22 18.07
N ALA A 176 4.90 0.84 17.96
CA ALA A 176 5.12 2.03 17.15
C ALA A 176 6.33 1.88 16.24
N ASN A 177 6.17 2.21 14.96
CA ASN A 177 7.23 2.23 13.96
C ASN A 177 7.38 3.62 13.34
N ILE A 178 8.60 3.94 12.93
CA ILE A 178 8.88 5.02 11.98
C ILE A 178 9.07 4.40 10.61
N ASN A 179 8.40 4.96 9.60
CA ASN A 179 8.52 4.56 8.20
C ASN A 179 9.13 5.69 7.39
N LEU A 180 10.11 5.34 6.54
CA LEU A 180 10.72 6.20 5.55
C LEU A 180 10.52 5.60 4.17
N THR A 181 10.04 6.40 3.22
CA THR A 181 9.98 6.00 1.81
C THR A 181 10.69 7.04 0.97
N ASN A 182 11.63 6.61 0.14
CA ASN A 182 12.20 7.41 -0.94
C ASN A 182 11.69 6.86 -2.26
N TYR A 183 11.26 7.74 -3.18
CA TYR A 183 10.77 7.29 -4.48
C TYR A 183 11.17 8.25 -5.61
N LYS A 184 11.20 7.69 -6.82
CA LYS A 184 11.46 8.42 -8.06
C LYS A 184 10.62 7.86 -9.20
N TRP A 185 10.00 8.78 -9.97
CA TRP A 185 9.23 8.46 -11.17
C TRP A 185 9.85 9.14 -12.39
N ASN A 186 10.14 8.34 -13.42
CA ASN A 186 10.78 8.79 -14.64
C ASN A 186 9.74 9.42 -15.55
N LYS A 187 9.79 10.74 -15.73
CA LYS A 187 8.90 11.46 -16.66
C LYS A 187 9.28 11.19 -18.11
N ILE A 188 8.30 11.27 -18.98
CA ILE A 188 8.47 10.96 -20.42
C ILE A 188 8.66 12.25 -21.24
N ASN A 189 7.78 13.22 -21.04
CA ASN A 189 7.76 14.46 -21.83
C ASN A 189 8.27 15.69 -21.08
N ASN A 190 8.58 15.57 -19.81
CA ASN A 190 9.12 16.66 -19.00
C ASN A 190 10.60 16.41 -18.72
N SER A 191 11.40 17.47 -18.70
CA SER A 191 12.86 17.40 -18.55
C SER A 191 13.35 16.89 -17.19
N LYS A 192 12.47 16.83 -16.17
CA LYS A 192 12.85 16.41 -14.80
C LYS A 192 11.98 15.27 -14.32
N ASP A 193 12.63 14.22 -13.78
CA ASP A 193 11.97 13.13 -13.05
C ASP A 193 11.29 13.68 -11.77
N SER A 194 10.25 13.00 -11.33
CA SER A 194 9.59 13.30 -10.05
C SER A 194 10.24 12.52 -8.92
N LYS A 195 10.56 13.20 -7.82
CA LYS A 195 11.16 12.61 -6.61
C LYS A 195 10.36 13.01 -5.39
N GLY A 196 10.37 12.15 -4.38
CA GLY A 196 9.75 12.47 -3.10
C GLY A 196 10.26 11.59 -1.97
N ASN A 197 9.99 12.07 -0.76
CA ASN A 197 10.25 11.35 0.47
C ASN A 197 8.99 11.36 1.34
N LYS A 198 8.64 10.21 1.89
CA LYS A 198 7.55 10.06 2.83
C LYS A 198 8.14 9.68 4.19
N LEU A 199 7.72 10.38 5.25
CA LEU A 199 8.03 10.06 6.64
C LEU A 199 6.73 9.91 7.40
N SER A 200 6.57 8.80 8.12
CA SER A 200 5.37 8.55 8.93
C SER A 200 5.67 7.78 10.20
N GLY A 201 4.79 7.95 11.20
CA GLY A 201 4.64 7.07 12.34
C GLY A 201 3.49 6.11 12.10
N GLU A 202 3.70 4.83 12.34
CA GLU A 202 2.70 3.77 12.27
C GLU A 202 2.51 3.17 13.65
N PHE A 203 1.26 3.06 14.11
CA PHE A 203 0.89 2.72 15.47
C PHE A 203 -0.09 1.54 15.46
N TYR A 204 0.31 0.42 16.04
CA TYR A 204 -0.52 -0.78 16.21
C TYR A 204 -1.38 -0.62 17.47
N ILE A 205 -2.58 -0.07 17.31
CA ILE A 205 -3.49 0.27 18.43
C ILE A 205 -4.04 -1.01 19.07
N THR A 206 -4.56 -1.89 18.22
CA THR A 206 -5.00 -3.25 18.59
C THR A 206 -4.51 -4.24 17.54
N LYS A 207 -4.72 -5.53 17.76
CA LYS A 207 -4.38 -6.56 16.75
C LYS A 207 -5.05 -6.33 15.40
N ASN A 208 -6.21 -5.68 15.40
CA ASN A 208 -6.96 -5.43 14.17
C ASN A 208 -6.88 -3.98 13.67
N LEU A 209 -6.44 -3.04 14.50
CA LEU A 209 -6.49 -1.62 14.18
C LEU A 209 -5.09 -1.01 14.19
N THR A 210 -4.70 -0.43 13.06
CA THR A 210 -3.45 0.32 12.87
C THR A 210 -3.78 1.74 12.43
N PHE A 211 -3.07 2.70 12.98
CA PHE A 211 -3.11 4.11 12.60
C PHE A 211 -1.75 4.53 12.06
N GLU A 212 -1.72 5.26 10.94
CA GLU A 212 -0.51 5.86 10.40
C GLU A 212 -0.75 7.35 10.15
N ALA A 213 0.24 8.20 10.48
CA ALA A 213 0.21 9.60 10.13
C ALA A 213 1.61 10.08 9.74
N GLY A 214 1.66 11.00 8.78
CA GLY A 214 2.95 11.46 8.28
C GLY A 214 2.87 12.58 7.26
N VAL A 215 4.00 12.76 6.61
CA VAL A 215 4.19 13.74 5.56
C VAL A 215 4.78 13.08 4.32
N ASP A 216 4.31 13.49 3.16
CA ASP A 216 4.86 13.17 1.85
C ASP A 216 5.34 14.49 1.24
N ASP A 217 6.64 14.62 0.98
CA ASP A 217 7.26 15.80 0.42
C ASP A 217 7.85 15.44 -0.95
N ASN A 218 7.30 16.04 -1.99
CA ASN A 218 7.70 15.75 -3.36
C ASN A 218 7.80 17.03 -4.20
N ASP A 219 8.52 16.94 -5.30
CA ASP A 219 8.81 18.05 -6.19
C ASP A 219 7.64 18.46 -7.11
N LEU A 220 6.50 17.76 -7.07
CA LEU A 220 5.31 18.07 -7.87
C LEU A 220 4.27 18.86 -7.08
N ASP A 221 3.91 18.36 -5.90
CA ASP A 221 2.81 18.88 -5.09
C ASP A 221 3.31 19.53 -3.79
N GLY A 222 4.65 19.46 -3.55
CA GLY A 222 5.29 19.89 -2.32
C GLY A 222 4.87 19.02 -1.13
N ARG A 223 4.87 19.62 0.05
CA ARG A 223 4.60 18.92 1.31
C ARG A 223 3.11 18.70 1.53
N ASN A 224 2.74 17.43 1.74
CA ASN A 224 1.39 16.93 2.02
C ASN A 224 1.37 16.17 3.34
N ASN A 225 0.47 16.52 4.25
CA ASN A 225 0.21 15.73 5.45
C ASN A 225 -0.88 14.72 5.15
N PHE A 226 -0.74 13.51 5.68
CA PHE A 226 -1.74 12.47 5.54
C PHE A 226 -1.93 11.72 6.86
N ALA A 227 -3.08 11.07 6.97
CA ALA A 227 -3.39 10.08 8.00
C ALA A 227 -4.11 8.90 7.35
N SER A 228 -3.87 7.71 7.88
CA SER A 228 -4.58 6.52 7.46
C SER A 228 -4.95 5.63 8.64
N ILE A 229 -6.00 4.87 8.45
CA ILE A 229 -6.47 3.87 9.39
C ILE A 229 -6.64 2.55 8.63
N SER A 230 -6.11 1.47 9.20
CA SER A 230 -6.21 0.12 8.64
C SER A 230 -6.93 -0.81 9.61
N PHE A 231 -7.84 -1.62 9.08
CA PHE A 231 -8.39 -2.78 9.78
C PHE A 231 -7.83 -4.04 9.15
N ILE A 232 -7.19 -4.88 9.97
CA ILE A 232 -6.48 -6.10 9.55
C ILE A 232 -7.19 -7.32 10.14
N TRP A 233 -7.50 -8.30 9.31
CA TRP A 233 -8.09 -9.57 9.75
C TRP A 233 -7.22 -10.75 9.26
N PRO A 234 -6.93 -11.74 10.12
CA PRO A 234 -7.42 -11.99 11.49
C PRO A 234 -6.73 -11.12 12.55
N GLY A 235 -5.81 -10.27 12.20
CA GLY A 235 -5.08 -9.34 13.05
C GLY A 235 -3.59 -9.37 12.77
N ASN A 236 -2.94 -8.23 12.99
CA ASN A 236 -1.50 -8.12 12.86
C ASN A 236 -0.78 -8.96 13.93
N LYS A 237 0.47 -9.29 13.66
CA LYS A 237 1.28 -10.17 14.50
C LYS A 237 2.33 -9.42 15.32
N LYS A 238 2.38 -8.10 15.18
CA LYS A 238 3.28 -7.24 15.96
C LYS A 238 2.65 -6.91 17.32
N PRO A 239 3.45 -6.60 18.35
CA PRO A 239 2.93 -6.08 19.62
C PRO A 239 2.04 -4.85 19.38
N THR A 240 1.03 -4.68 20.23
CA THR A 240 0.06 -3.57 20.11
C THR A 240 0.08 -2.69 21.37
N PHE A 241 -0.44 -1.46 21.23
CA PHE A 241 -0.60 -0.56 22.37
C PHE A 241 -1.43 -1.17 23.50
N SER A 242 -2.44 -1.97 23.14
CA SER A 242 -3.27 -2.68 24.13
C SER A 242 -2.55 -3.84 24.82
N ASP A 243 -1.49 -4.39 24.24
CA ASP A 243 -0.72 -5.47 24.88
C ASP A 243 0.32 -4.93 25.86
N LYS A 244 1.06 -3.88 25.47
CA LYS A 244 2.17 -3.32 26.25
C LYS A 244 2.49 -1.90 25.83
N ILE A 245 2.40 -0.94 26.75
CA ILE A 245 2.65 0.47 26.44
C ILE A 245 4.15 0.76 26.33
N ILE A 246 4.96 0.31 27.28
CA ILE A 246 6.42 0.52 27.31
C ILE A 246 7.10 -0.81 27.54
N SER A 247 8.11 -1.13 26.72
CA SER A 247 8.96 -2.30 26.88
C SER A 247 10.16 -1.99 27.77
N ASN A 248 10.66 -3.03 28.45
CA ASN A 248 11.95 -2.98 29.14
C ASN A 248 13.13 -3.22 28.18
N GLN A 249 12.86 -3.68 26.96
CA GLN A 249 13.85 -3.90 25.91
C GLN A 249 13.82 -2.72 24.94
N ILE A 250 14.98 -2.36 24.39
CA ILE A 250 15.08 -1.30 23.36
C ILE A 250 14.25 -1.69 22.14
N PHE A 251 14.41 -2.94 21.69
CA PHE A 251 13.61 -3.54 20.62
C PHE A 251 13.05 -4.88 21.11
N GLU A 252 11.80 -5.15 20.79
CA GLU A 252 11.21 -6.47 21.05
C GLU A 252 11.72 -7.46 20.00
N ASP A 253 12.22 -8.58 20.49
CA ASP A 253 12.57 -9.69 19.63
C ASP A 253 11.35 -10.60 19.46
N SER A 254 10.93 -10.81 18.24
CA SER A 254 9.74 -11.60 17.92
C SER A 254 10.00 -12.54 16.75
N ASP A 255 9.36 -13.69 16.78
CA ASP A 255 9.33 -14.63 15.67
C ASP A 255 8.63 -13.98 14.46
N VAL A 256 9.41 -13.73 13.39
CA VAL A 256 8.89 -13.10 12.17
C VAL A 256 8.18 -14.10 11.24
N SER A 257 8.16 -15.40 11.55
CA SER A 257 7.44 -16.41 10.77
C SER A 257 5.96 -16.07 10.63
N GLN A 258 5.39 -15.48 11.68
CA GLN A 258 4.00 -15.04 11.68
C GLN A 258 3.71 -13.86 10.76
N GLN A 259 4.75 -13.13 10.34
CA GLN A 259 4.65 -11.98 9.44
C GLN A 259 4.80 -12.37 7.96
N MET A 260 5.01 -13.65 7.65
CA MET A 260 5.24 -14.12 6.28
C MET A 260 4.04 -14.00 5.34
N LEU A 261 2.89 -13.56 5.83
CA LEU A 261 1.68 -13.27 5.02
C LEU A 261 1.19 -11.82 5.19
N THR A 262 2.02 -10.94 5.76
CA THR A 262 1.72 -9.51 5.80
C THR A 262 1.79 -8.89 4.40
N LYS A 263 1.01 -7.85 4.20
CA LYS A 263 0.97 -7.09 2.95
C LYS A 263 2.36 -6.53 2.58
N ILE A 264 2.72 -6.65 1.30
CA ILE A 264 3.96 -6.07 0.75
C ILE A 264 3.86 -4.55 0.74
N LYS A 265 4.91 -3.87 1.26
CA LYS A 265 5.05 -2.41 1.23
C LYS A 265 5.50 -1.97 -0.17
N ARG A 266 4.61 -1.31 -0.92
CA ARG A 266 4.85 -0.79 -2.27
C ARG A 266 3.85 0.30 -2.63
N ASN A 267 4.13 1.08 -3.69
CA ASN A 267 3.13 1.97 -4.25
C ASN A 267 2.13 1.18 -5.12
N ASN A 268 0.88 1.11 -4.71
CA ASN A 268 -0.20 0.41 -5.40
C ASN A 268 -0.99 1.31 -6.38
N ARG A 269 -0.73 2.62 -6.40
CA ARG A 269 -1.33 3.56 -7.35
C ARG A 269 -0.47 3.64 -8.61
N ILE A 270 -1.11 3.64 -9.79
CA ILE A 270 -0.39 3.82 -11.05
C ILE A 270 -0.08 5.31 -11.22
N VAL A 271 1.21 5.65 -11.20
CA VAL A 271 1.66 7.02 -11.40
C VAL A 271 1.65 7.35 -12.89
N LEU A 272 1.02 8.46 -13.23
CA LEU A 272 0.72 8.86 -14.62
C LEU A 272 1.26 10.26 -14.93
N GLU A 273 1.76 10.41 -16.13
CA GLU A 273 1.91 11.69 -16.80
C GLU A 273 0.70 11.91 -17.71
N SER A 274 0.01 13.04 -17.56
CA SER A 274 -1.16 13.39 -18.37
C SER A 274 -0.87 14.64 -19.19
N GLU A 275 -1.03 14.57 -20.50
CA GLU A 275 -0.82 15.66 -21.45
C GLU A 275 -2.12 15.99 -22.16
N GLY A 276 -2.52 17.27 -22.20
CA GLY A 276 -3.68 17.74 -22.92
C GLY A 276 -3.60 19.23 -23.18
N ALA A 277 -3.99 19.68 -24.38
CA ALA A 277 -4.01 21.09 -24.80
C ALA A 277 -2.66 21.83 -24.55
N GLY A 278 -1.52 21.15 -24.72
CA GLY A 278 -0.18 21.73 -24.51
C GLY A 278 0.28 21.80 -23.04
N VAL A 279 -0.51 21.28 -22.09
CA VAL A 279 -0.17 21.23 -20.66
C VAL A 279 0.17 19.80 -20.25
N VAL A 280 1.36 19.59 -19.71
CA VAL A 280 1.76 18.31 -19.10
C VAL A 280 1.56 18.41 -17.59
N ILE A 281 0.74 17.52 -17.05
CA ILE A 281 0.49 17.41 -15.61
C ILE A 281 0.93 16.01 -15.16
N ALA A 282 1.94 15.94 -14.31
CA ALA A 282 2.27 14.74 -13.55
C ALA A 282 1.88 14.99 -12.10
N ARG A 283 1.00 14.16 -11.56
CA ARG A 283 0.55 14.23 -10.17
C ARG A 283 0.67 12.88 -9.51
N LEU A 284 0.95 12.92 -8.21
CA LEU A 284 0.99 11.77 -7.29
C LEU A 284 -0.28 11.68 -6.44
N ASP A 285 -1.38 12.28 -6.89
CA ASP A 285 -2.66 12.37 -6.15
C ASP A 285 -3.09 11.04 -5.54
#